data_bf2e6beaf1c062bcfaa7f3c336a5c20c
#
_entry.id   bf2e6beaf1c062bcfaa7f3c336a5c20c
#
_cell.length_a   1.000
_cell.length_b   1.000
_cell.length_c   1.000
_cell.angle_alpha   90.00
_cell.angle_beta   90.00
_cell.angle_gamma   90.00
#
_symmetry.space_group_name_H-M   'P 1'
#
loop_
_entity.id
_entity.type
_entity.pdbx_description
1 polymer ?
#
loop_
_entity_poly.entity_id
_entity_poly.type
_entity_poly.pdbx_seq_one_letter_code
_entity_poly.pdbx_strand_id
1 'polypeptide(L)'
;RRQRQMCIRDSISKSGVTEMVYNDFYIGEDCDVEIVAGCGIHNSGCNESRHDGIHTFYVSKNSHVRYVEKHYGEGDGSGTRVMNPTTVVYLDEGASIQMETVQIRGIDSTVRKTKIICGKDAEAVVTERLLTHGHQHAESDMEIELNGEDARGRVISRSVAQDESKQVFHPVVVGNDKCFGHVQCDSIIMGKAKIESIPAITANSTEAQLIHEAAIGKIAGDQLLKLQTLGLTEEEAEDRILKGFLA
;
A
#
# COMPACT_ATOMS: atom_id res chain seq x y z
N ARG A 1 12.48 10.60 -24.22
CA ARG A 1 12.33 10.20 -22.82
C ARG A 1 13.56 9.44 -22.35
N ARG A 2 14.08 9.78 -21.15
CA ARG A 2 15.18 9.02 -20.52
C ARG A 2 14.58 7.99 -19.59
N GLN A 3 14.83 6.71 -19.85
CA GLN A 3 14.40 5.61 -19.01
C GLN A 3 15.50 5.24 -18.03
N ARG A 4 15.15 5.10 -16.73
CA ARG A 4 16.09 4.69 -15.68
C ARG A 4 15.40 3.73 -14.71
N GLN A 5 16.15 2.76 -14.22
CA GLN A 5 15.75 1.85 -13.17
C GLN A 5 16.68 2.00 -11.97
N MET A 6 16.12 2.05 -10.77
CA MET A 6 16.85 2.13 -9.50
C MET A 6 16.30 1.09 -8.53
N CYS A 7 17.20 0.40 -7.83
CA CYS A 7 16.85 -0.54 -6.76
C CYS A 7 17.41 -0.03 -5.44
N ILE A 8 16.55 0.02 -4.43
CA ILE A 8 16.90 0.40 -3.05
C ILE A 8 16.62 -0.81 -2.15
N ARG A 9 17.55 -1.14 -1.28
CA ARG A 9 17.37 -2.22 -0.30
C ARG A 9 17.85 -1.72 1.05
N ASP A 10 16.92 -1.65 2.00
CA ASP A 10 17.20 -1.36 3.40
C ASP A 10 16.82 -2.57 4.24
N SER A 11 17.74 -3.01 5.11
CA SER A 11 17.46 -4.17 5.95
C SER A 11 18.11 -4.07 7.33
N ILE A 12 17.30 -4.30 8.34
CA ILE A 12 17.77 -4.49 9.71
C ILE A 12 18.03 -5.99 9.92
N SER A 13 19.26 -6.35 10.31
CA SER A 13 19.66 -7.74 10.57
C SER A 13 20.03 -8.03 12.02
N LYS A 14 19.82 -7.06 12.92
CA LYS A 14 20.13 -7.18 14.35
C LYS A 14 18.91 -6.81 15.19
N SER A 15 18.71 -7.56 16.28
CA SER A 15 17.71 -7.25 17.30
C SER A 15 18.03 -5.94 18.03
N GLY A 16 17.00 -5.18 18.38
CA GLY A 16 17.15 -3.96 19.18
C GLY A 16 17.64 -2.74 18.38
N VAL A 17 17.53 -2.75 17.06
CA VAL A 17 17.90 -1.63 16.20
C VAL A 17 16.69 -0.81 15.83
N THR A 18 16.79 0.51 16.01
CA THR A 18 15.84 1.48 15.44
C THR A 18 16.57 2.29 14.38
N GLU A 19 16.03 2.29 13.19
CA GLU A 19 16.57 2.99 12.03
C GLU A 19 15.54 3.97 11.47
N MET A 20 16.02 5.16 11.03
CA MET A 20 15.24 6.15 10.31
C MET A 20 15.95 6.46 9.00
N VAL A 21 15.27 6.26 7.87
CA VAL A 21 15.80 6.47 6.53
C VAL A 21 15.04 7.56 5.81
N TYR A 22 15.77 8.46 5.12
CA TYR A 22 15.20 9.52 4.30
C TYR A 22 15.69 9.36 2.86
N ASN A 23 14.75 9.32 1.91
CA ASN A 23 15.04 9.26 0.50
C ASN A 23 14.23 10.31 -0.25
N ASP A 24 14.91 11.29 -0.86
CA ASP A 24 14.28 12.28 -1.72
C ASP A 24 14.60 11.96 -3.19
N PHE A 25 13.55 11.81 -4.00
CA PHE A 25 13.63 11.50 -5.42
C PHE A 25 13.23 12.71 -6.24
N TYR A 26 14.17 13.28 -6.97
CA TYR A 26 13.95 14.39 -7.87
C TYR A 26 13.93 13.87 -9.31
N ILE A 27 12.74 13.77 -9.90
CA ILE A 27 12.52 13.28 -11.26
C ILE A 27 12.36 14.52 -12.16
N GLY A 28 13.29 14.69 -13.11
CA GLY A 28 13.26 15.78 -14.08
C GLY A 28 12.13 15.65 -15.10
N GLU A 29 11.92 16.67 -15.91
CA GLU A 29 10.87 16.69 -16.94
C GLU A 29 11.07 15.60 -18.00
N ASP A 30 9.96 15.12 -18.59
CA ASP A 30 9.91 14.15 -19.69
C ASP A 30 10.69 12.84 -19.41
N CYS A 31 10.73 12.39 -18.15
CA CYS A 31 11.43 11.18 -17.72
C CYS A 31 10.49 10.02 -17.48
N ASP A 32 10.94 8.80 -17.81
CA ASP A 32 10.31 7.54 -17.37
C ASP A 32 11.25 6.85 -16.38
N VAL A 33 10.77 6.61 -15.14
CA VAL A 33 11.61 6.08 -14.06
C VAL A 33 10.91 4.93 -13.38
N GLU A 34 11.63 3.82 -13.19
CA GLU A 34 11.20 2.71 -12.34
C GLU A 34 12.08 2.64 -11.09
N ILE A 35 11.45 2.61 -9.92
CA ILE A 35 12.12 2.49 -8.62
C ILE A 35 11.54 1.26 -7.91
N VAL A 36 12.40 0.34 -7.52
CA VAL A 36 12.04 -0.84 -6.73
C VAL A 36 12.70 -0.73 -5.38
N ALA A 37 11.91 -0.58 -4.34
CA ALA A 37 12.34 -0.53 -2.95
C ALA A 37 11.99 -1.84 -2.22
N GLY A 38 12.91 -2.34 -1.41
CA GLY A 38 12.69 -3.50 -0.56
C GLY A 38 13.21 -3.23 0.83
N CYS A 39 12.33 -3.18 1.82
CA CYS A 39 12.69 -3.01 3.22
C CYS A 39 12.41 -4.31 3.99
N GLY A 40 13.38 -4.77 4.77
CA GLY A 40 13.28 -6.02 5.51
C GLY A 40 13.77 -5.90 6.95
N ILE A 41 13.12 -6.60 7.86
CA ILE A 41 13.55 -6.73 9.25
C ILE A 41 13.76 -8.21 9.56
N HIS A 42 15.01 -8.60 9.82
CA HIS A 42 15.34 -9.89 10.39
C HIS A 42 15.63 -9.74 11.88
N ASN A 43 14.76 -10.30 12.72
CA ASN A 43 14.90 -10.22 14.17
C ASN A 43 14.92 -11.62 14.81
N SER A 44 16.11 -12.07 15.22
CA SER A 44 16.33 -13.33 15.95
C SER A 44 16.52 -13.14 17.46
N GLY A 45 16.33 -11.93 17.96
CA GLY A 45 16.48 -11.60 19.40
C GLY A 45 15.16 -11.32 20.08
N CYS A 46 15.26 -10.77 21.30
CA CYS A 46 14.11 -10.48 22.16
C CYS A 46 13.70 -8.98 22.20
N ASN A 47 14.49 -8.10 21.61
CA ASN A 47 14.20 -6.67 21.57
C ASN A 47 13.47 -6.28 20.29
N GLU A 48 12.69 -5.20 20.34
CA GLU A 48 12.04 -4.64 19.16
C GLU A 48 13.09 -4.20 18.11
N SER A 49 12.82 -4.47 16.85
CA SER A 49 13.55 -3.90 15.71
C SER A 49 12.59 -3.05 14.91
N ARG A 50 12.99 -1.80 14.62
CA ARG A 50 12.12 -0.79 14.00
C ARG A 50 12.80 -0.12 12.82
N HIS A 51 12.10 -0.08 11.70
CA HIS A 51 12.50 0.65 10.50
C HIS A 51 11.42 1.68 10.14
N ASP A 52 11.77 2.95 10.20
CA ASP A 52 10.92 4.06 9.79
C ASP A 52 11.54 4.68 8.52
N GLY A 53 10.84 4.62 7.40
CA GLY A 53 11.31 5.19 6.13
C GLY A 53 10.48 6.40 5.73
N ILE A 54 11.12 7.47 5.27
CA ILE A 54 10.44 8.62 4.66
C ILE A 54 10.93 8.76 3.23
N HIS A 55 10.02 8.60 2.27
CA HIS A 55 10.28 8.69 0.84
C HIS A 55 9.51 9.86 0.25
N THR A 56 10.22 10.83 -0.32
CA THR A 56 9.59 11.99 -0.96
C THR A 56 9.90 11.99 -2.45
N PHE A 57 8.87 12.10 -3.27
CA PHE A 57 8.97 12.15 -4.73
C PHE A 57 8.56 13.53 -5.23
N TYR A 58 9.44 14.15 -5.97
CA TYR A 58 9.19 15.38 -6.73
C TYR A 58 9.22 15.03 -8.21
N VAL A 59 8.03 14.89 -8.82
CA VAL A 59 7.89 14.43 -10.20
C VAL A 59 7.54 15.60 -11.09
N SER A 60 8.51 16.05 -11.88
CA SER A 60 8.35 17.21 -12.77
C SER A 60 7.46 16.88 -13.97
N LYS A 61 7.12 17.92 -14.74
CA LYS A 61 6.17 17.89 -15.85
C LYS A 61 6.39 16.71 -16.81
N ASN A 62 5.27 16.09 -17.22
CA ASN A 62 5.20 15.01 -18.22
C ASN A 62 6.06 13.78 -17.87
N SER A 63 6.42 13.59 -16.62
CA SER A 63 7.26 12.47 -16.19
C SER A 63 6.42 11.35 -15.58
N HIS A 64 6.87 10.11 -15.77
CA HIS A 64 6.17 8.92 -15.32
C HIS A 64 7.06 8.13 -14.37
N VAL A 65 6.52 7.82 -13.18
CA VAL A 65 7.20 7.03 -12.16
C VAL A 65 6.44 5.73 -11.94
N ARG A 66 7.14 4.60 -11.98
CA ARG A 66 6.67 3.35 -11.42
C ARG A 66 7.45 3.07 -10.14
N TYR A 67 6.76 3.02 -9.01
CA TYR A 67 7.33 2.75 -7.70
C TYR A 67 6.77 1.46 -7.13
N VAL A 68 7.65 0.49 -6.87
CA VAL A 68 7.29 -0.79 -6.24
C VAL A 68 7.99 -0.90 -4.90
N GLU A 69 7.23 -0.99 -3.83
CA GLU A 69 7.73 -1.13 -2.47
C GLU A 69 7.28 -2.46 -1.86
N LYS A 70 8.25 -3.23 -1.35
CA LYS A 70 7.99 -4.51 -0.71
C LYS A 70 8.55 -4.53 0.70
N HIS A 71 7.69 -4.86 1.66
CA HIS A 71 8.04 -5.00 3.07
C HIS A 71 7.94 -6.45 3.51
N TYR A 72 8.93 -6.91 4.26
CA TYR A 72 8.92 -8.25 4.82
C TYR A 72 9.63 -8.30 6.18
N GLY A 73 9.17 -9.19 7.05
CA GLY A 73 9.80 -9.50 8.32
C GLY A 73 10.18 -10.98 8.38
N GLU A 74 11.31 -11.28 9.00
CA GLU A 74 11.81 -12.63 9.21
C GLU A 74 12.45 -12.75 10.58
N GLY A 75 12.80 -14.00 10.96
CA GLY A 75 13.47 -14.32 12.21
C GLY A 75 12.57 -15.03 13.22
N ASP A 76 13.17 -15.80 14.07
CA ASP A 76 12.58 -16.68 15.10
C ASP A 76 12.62 -16.05 16.51
N GLY A 77 13.11 -14.83 16.62
CA GLY A 77 13.16 -14.10 17.87
C GLY A 77 11.78 -13.69 18.38
N SER A 78 11.67 -13.47 19.70
CA SER A 78 10.45 -12.97 20.35
C SER A 78 10.28 -11.44 20.26
N GLY A 79 11.29 -10.73 19.76
CA GLY A 79 11.24 -9.28 19.59
C GLY A 79 10.37 -8.87 18.42
N THR A 80 9.61 -7.80 18.57
CA THR A 80 8.69 -7.29 17.54
C THR A 80 9.44 -6.67 16.36
N ARG A 81 8.82 -6.77 15.18
CA ARG A 81 9.26 -6.15 13.92
C ARG A 81 8.28 -5.05 13.56
N VAL A 82 8.75 -3.81 13.67
CA VAL A 82 7.93 -2.60 13.44
C VAL A 82 8.44 -1.89 12.20
N MET A 83 7.54 -1.54 11.29
CA MET A 83 7.87 -0.85 10.05
C MET A 83 6.84 0.23 9.72
N ASN A 84 7.24 1.50 9.79
CA ASN A 84 6.34 2.63 9.56
C ASN A 84 6.83 3.48 8.39
N PRO A 85 6.49 3.12 7.15
CA PRO A 85 6.85 3.90 5.98
C PRO A 85 5.96 5.14 5.85
N THR A 86 6.58 6.23 5.44
CA THR A 86 5.88 7.45 5.03
C THR A 86 6.29 7.79 3.59
N THR A 87 5.32 7.96 2.71
CA THR A 87 5.58 8.34 1.31
C THR A 87 4.82 9.62 0.98
N VAL A 88 5.54 10.61 0.46
CA VAL A 88 4.95 11.87 -0.01
C VAL A 88 5.29 12.05 -1.49
N VAL A 89 4.28 12.36 -2.30
CA VAL A 89 4.45 12.52 -3.75
C VAL A 89 3.87 13.85 -4.21
N TYR A 90 4.68 14.61 -4.91
CA TYR A 90 4.27 15.84 -5.60
C TYR A 90 4.34 15.58 -7.10
N LEU A 91 3.17 15.68 -7.78
CA LEU A 91 3.05 15.50 -9.22
C LEU A 91 2.77 16.86 -9.88
N ASP A 92 3.72 17.32 -10.70
CA ASP A 92 3.53 18.48 -11.53
C ASP A 92 2.56 18.21 -12.70
N GLU A 93 2.31 19.23 -13.53
CA GLU A 93 1.41 19.13 -14.69
C GLU A 93 1.77 17.96 -15.62
N GLY A 94 0.79 17.11 -15.91
CA GLY A 94 0.94 15.94 -16.78
C GLY A 94 1.84 14.83 -16.22
N ALA A 95 2.29 14.94 -14.98
CA ALA A 95 3.10 13.90 -14.33
C ALA A 95 2.25 12.72 -13.83
N SER A 96 2.84 11.55 -13.72
CA SER A 96 2.14 10.39 -13.18
C SER A 96 3.00 9.51 -12.28
N ILE A 97 2.31 8.85 -11.33
CA ILE A 97 2.90 7.78 -10.51
C ILE A 97 2.01 6.55 -10.50
N GLN A 98 2.63 5.39 -10.71
CA GLN A 98 2.05 4.09 -10.41
C GLN A 98 2.81 3.51 -9.21
N MET A 99 2.14 3.47 -8.08
CA MET A 99 2.69 3.00 -6.82
C MET A 99 2.10 1.64 -6.46
N GLU A 100 2.96 0.67 -6.21
CA GLU A 100 2.59 -0.67 -5.75
C GLU A 100 3.26 -0.94 -4.42
N THR A 101 2.47 -1.17 -3.37
CA THR A 101 2.96 -1.48 -2.03
C THR A 101 2.51 -2.87 -1.61
N VAL A 102 3.46 -3.70 -1.18
CA VAL A 102 3.21 -5.09 -0.83
C VAL A 102 3.77 -5.40 0.56
N GLN A 103 2.91 -5.81 1.48
CA GLN A 103 3.29 -6.28 2.81
C GLN A 103 2.46 -7.53 3.15
N ILE A 104 3.03 -8.69 2.90
CA ILE A 104 2.34 -9.97 3.06
C ILE A 104 3.03 -10.93 4.03
N ARG A 105 4.11 -10.50 4.73
CA ARG A 105 4.87 -11.42 5.56
C ARG A 105 5.62 -10.75 6.70
N GLY A 106 5.37 -11.26 7.90
CA GLY A 106 6.30 -11.20 9.03
C GLY A 106 6.52 -9.84 9.72
N ILE A 107 5.81 -8.80 9.36
CA ILE A 107 5.82 -7.52 10.10
C ILE A 107 4.74 -7.59 11.18
N ASP A 108 5.12 -7.33 12.44
CA ASP A 108 4.23 -7.44 13.57
C ASP A 108 3.36 -6.18 13.76
N SER A 109 3.93 -5.01 13.47
CA SER A 109 3.20 -3.74 13.52
C SER A 109 3.65 -2.79 12.41
N THR A 110 2.70 -2.16 11.73
CA THR A 110 2.97 -1.13 10.74
C THR A 110 1.95 0.00 10.80
N VAL A 111 2.44 1.24 10.67
CA VAL A 111 1.63 2.42 10.38
C VAL A 111 2.20 3.05 9.11
N ARG A 112 1.52 2.84 8.00
CA ARG A 112 1.88 3.40 6.69
C ARG A 112 1.18 4.72 6.49
N LYS A 113 1.91 5.74 6.03
CA LYS A 113 1.35 7.03 5.64
C LYS A 113 1.72 7.35 4.20
N THR A 114 0.72 7.59 3.37
CA THR A 114 0.93 7.97 1.97
C THR A 114 0.15 9.23 1.67
N LYS A 115 0.82 10.26 1.15
CA LYS A 115 0.19 11.49 0.69
C LYS A 115 0.63 11.80 -0.74
N ILE A 116 -0.34 12.03 -1.63
CA ILE A 116 -0.10 12.34 -3.03
C ILE A 116 -0.82 13.63 -3.39
N ILE A 117 -0.09 14.58 -3.95
CA ILE A 117 -0.60 15.87 -4.40
C ILE A 117 -0.51 15.90 -5.93
N CYS A 118 -1.67 15.99 -6.60
CA CYS A 118 -1.78 15.97 -8.06
C CYS A 118 -2.03 17.36 -8.60
N GLY A 119 -1.12 17.84 -9.45
CA GLY A 119 -1.29 19.04 -10.25
C GLY A 119 -2.23 18.84 -11.45
N LYS A 120 -2.26 19.80 -12.37
CA LYS A 120 -3.08 19.75 -13.58
C LYS A 120 -2.71 18.54 -14.45
N ASP A 121 -3.73 17.84 -14.99
CA ASP A 121 -3.55 16.65 -15.86
C ASP A 121 -2.68 15.53 -15.22
N ALA A 122 -2.41 15.59 -13.91
CA ALA A 122 -1.61 14.60 -13.22
C ALA A 122 -2.41 13.34 -12.87
N GLU A 123 -1.72 12.19 -12.83
CA GLU A 123 -2.36 10.91 -12.51
C GLU A 123 -1.62 10.13 -11.42
N ALA A 124 -2.35 9.69 -10.41
CA ALA A 124 -1.86 8.80 -9.36
C ALA A 124 -2.65 7.50 -9.32
N VAL A 125 -1.96 6.37 -9.43
CA VAL A 125 -2.55 5.04 -9.23
C VAL A 125 -1.79 4.33 -8.13
N VAL A 126 -2.48 3.98 -7.04
CA VAL A 126 -1.91 3.26 -5.91
C VAL A 126 -2.56 1.89 -5.80
N THR A 127 -1.75 0.85 -5.78
CA THR A 127 -2.19 -0.52 -5.50
C THR A 127 -1.52 -0.99 -4.21
N GLU A 128 -2.31 -1.28 -3.19
CA GLU A 128 -1.85 -1.82 -1.93
C GLU A 128 -2.26 -3.29 -1.80
N ARG A 129 -1.31 -4.14 -1.38
CA ARG A 129 -1.56 -5.53 -1.02
C ARG A 129 -1.06 -5.80 0.38
N LEU A 130 -1.99 -6.16 1.27
CA LEU A 130 -1.72 -6.33 2.68
C LEU A 130 -2.24 -7.68 3.18
N LEU A 131 -1.40 -8.44 3.85
CA LEU A 131 -1.81 -9.63 4.60
C LEU A 131 -1.30 -9.54 6.03
N THR A 132 -2.19 -9.75 6.98
CA THR A 132 -1.87 -9.87 8.41
C THR A 132 -2.40 -11.17 8.98
N HIS A 133 -1.68 -11.73 9.93
CA HIS A 133 -2.04 -12.97 10.63
C HIS A 133 -1.61 -12.92 12.11
N GLY A 134 -2.00 -13.92 12.90
CA GLY A 134 -1.69 -13.98 14.33
C GLY A 134 -2.25 -12.75 15.07
N HIS A 135 -1.38 -11.98 15.71
CA HIS A 135 -1.73 -10.74 16.43
C HIS A 135 -1.19 -9.48 15.75
N GLN A 136 -0.83 -9.56 14.48
CA GLN A 136 -0.29 -8.44 13.74
C GLN A 136 -1.26 -7.27 13.64
N HIS A 137 -0.70 -6.06 13.60
CA HIS A 137 -1.46 -4.83 13.44
C HIS A 137 -0.95 -4.04 12.23
N ALA A 138 -1.87 -3.61 11.38
CA ALA A 138 -1.54 -2.76 10.25
C ALA A 138 -2.54 -1.60 10.14
N GLU A 139 -1.99 -0.39 10.00
CA GLU A 139 -2.74 0.83 9.73
C GLU A 139 -2.20 1.46 8.45
N SER A 140 -3.10 1.84 7.54
CA SER A 140 -2.75 2.50 6.29
C SER A 140 -3.55 3.78 6.16
N ASP A 141 -2.85 4.91 6.31
CA ASP A 141 -3.37 6.25 6.06
C ASP A 141 -3.00 6.66 4.64
N MET A 142 -3.98 6.87 3.77
CA MET A 142 -3.77 7.25 2.39
C MET A 142 -4.54 8.50 2.03
N GLU A 143 -3.84 9.55 1.63
CA GLU A 143 -4.44 10.82 1.23
C GLU A 143 -4.06 11.16 -0.22
N ILE A 144 -5.04 11.48 -1.04
CA ILE A 144 -4.84 12.01 -2.40
C ILE A 144 -5.55 13.36 -2.51
N GLU A 145 -4.79 14.41 -2.81
CA GLU A 145 -5.27 15.75 -3.14
C GLU A 145 -5.23 15.95 -4.65
N LEU A 146 -6.39 16.20 -5.25
CA LEU A 146 -6.54 16.47 -6.68
C LEU A 146 -6.74 17.99 -6.85
N ASN A 147 -5.61 18.70 -7.03
CA ASN A 147 -5.56 20.16 -6.96
C ASN A 147 -5.65 20.84 -8.32
N GLY A 148 -5.40 20.13 -9.43
CA GLY A 148 -5.44 20.71 -10.76
C GLY A 148 -6.58 20.19 -11.62
N GLU A 149 -6.93 20.97 -12.65
CA GLU A 149 -7.90 20.56 -13.67
C GLU A 149 -7.50 19.23 -14.29
N ASP A 150 -8.47 18.33 -14.48
CA ASP A 150 -8.33 16.99 -15.06
C ASP A 150 -7.38 16.06 -14.29
N ALA A 151 -7.03 16.40 -13.04
CA ALA A 151 -6.27 15.50 -12.15
C ALA A 151 -7.04 14.20 -11.86
N ARG A 152 -6.32 13.08 -11.77
CA ARG A 152 -6.89 11.75 -11.55
C ARG A 152 -6.18 11.01 -10.43
N GLY A 153 -6.98 10.42 -9.53
CA GLY A 153 -6.49 9.59 -8.44
C GLY A 153 -7.22 8.27 -8.35
N ARG A 154 -6.49 7.16 -8.29
CA ARG A 154 -7.08 5.84 -8.08
C ARG A 154 -6.33 5.08 -7.00
N VAL A 155 -7.07 4.56 -6.03
CA VAL A 155 -6.56 3.68 -4.98
C VAL A 155 -7.25 2.33 -5.10
N ILE A 156 -6.47 1.26 -5.11
CA ILE A 156 -6.94 -0.12 -5.06
C ILE A 156 -6.26 -0.79 -3.86
N SER A 157 -6.98 -0.98 -2.77
CA SER A 157 -6.48 -1.71 -1.60
C SER A 157 -7.10 -3.10 -1.56
N ARG A 158 -6.26 -4.12 -1.56
CA ARG A 158 -6.66 -5.51 -1.35
C ARG A 158 -5.98 -6.05 -0.11
N SER A 159 -6.78 -6.47 0.85
CA SER A 159 -6.24 -6.93 2.12
C SER A 159 -6.85 -8.23 2.61
N VAL A 160 -6.04 -8.99 3.34
CA VAL A 160 -6.47 -10.22 4.00
C VAL A 160 -6.06 -10.14 5.45
N ALA A 161 -6.99 -10.32 6.36
CA ALA A 161 -6.72 -10.42 7.80
C ALA A 161 -7.13 -11.80 8.32
N GLN A 162 -6.21 -12.46 9.00
CA GLN A 162 -6.37 -13.81 9.54
C GLN A 162 -6.17 -13.84 11.06
N ASP A 163 -6.64 -14.91 11.70
CA ASP A 163 -6.49 -15.21 13.13
C ASP A 163 -7.11 -14.14 14.04
N GLU A 164 -6.30 -13.39 14.79
CA GLU A 164 -6.69 -12.29 15.69
C GLU A 164 -6.05 -10.95 15.26
N SER A 165 -5.57 -10.86 14.02
CA SER A 165 -4.91 -9.67 13.50
C SER A 165 -5.89 -8.51 13.30
N LYS A 166 -5.35 -7.29 13.18
CA LYS A 166 -6.15 -6.08 13.01
C LYS A 166 -5.62 -5.25 11.86
N GLN A 167 -6.53 -4.73 11.05
CA GLN A 167 -6.21 -3.77 10.00
C GLN A 167 -7.14 -2.56 10.09
N VAL A 168 -6.57 -1.38 9.84
CA VAL A 168 -7.31 -0.12 9.73
C VAL A 168 -6.87 0.57 8.45
N PHE A 169 -7.82 0.98 7.62
CA PHE A 169 -7.57 1.71 6.39
C PHE A 169 -8.32 3.03 6.37
N HIS A 170 -7.57 4.14 6.26
CA HIS A 170 -8.09 5.50 6.21
C HIS A 170 -7.81 6.14 4.85
N PRO A 171 -8.61 5.87 3.81
CA PRO A 171 -8.46 6.55 2.54
C PRO A 171 -9.14 7.92 2.58
N VAL A 172 -8.41 8.95 2.20
CA VAL A 172 -8.88 10.33 2.09
C VAL A 172 -8.68 10.81 0.67
N VAL A 173 -9.73 11.31 0.02
CA VAL A 173 -9.65 11.91 -1.31
C VAL A 173 -10.26 13.32 -1.26
N VAL A 174 -9.46 14.29 -1.69
CA VAL A 174 -9.87 15.70 -1.75
C VAL A 174 -9.82 16.16 -3.21
N GLY A 175 -10.96 16.55 -3.75
CA GLY A 175 -11.10 17.13 -5.10
C GLY A 175 -11.28 18.63 -5.03
N ASN A 176 -10.26 19.40 -5.45
CA ASN A 176 -10.24 20.86 -5.37
C ASN A 176 -10.60 21.54 -6.70
N ASP A 177 -10.61 20.80 -7.79
CA ASP A 177 -10.94 21.29 -9.14
C ASP A 177 -11.77 20.23 -9.89
N LYS A 178 -11.98 20.42 -11.20
CA LYS A 178 -12.52 19.41 -12.10
C LYS A 178 -11.56 18.20 -12.11
N CYS A 179 -11.93 17.15 -11.45
CA CYS A 179 -11.04 16.00 -11.20
C CYS A 179 -11.83 14.70 -11.06
N PHE A 180 -11.09 13.58 -11.07
CA PHE A 180 -11.69 12.27 -10.86
C PHE A 180 -10.89 11.48 -9.81
N GLY A 181 -11.57 11.05 -8.75
CA GLY A 181 -11.01 10.20 -7.70
C GLY A 181 -11.81 8.92 -7.50
N HIS A 182 -11.12 7.78 -7.41
CA HIS A 182 -11.75 6.49 -7.16
C HIS A 182 -10.94 5.68 -6.14
N VAL A 183 -11.59 5.31 -5.04
CA VAL A 183 -11.05 4.42 -4.02
C VAL A 183 -11.82 3.12 -4.00
N GLN A 184 -11.13 2.02 -4.15
CA GLN A 184 -11.66 0.67 -4.06
C GLN A 184 -10.95 -0.10 -2.93
N CYS A 185 -11.72 -0.61 -1.98
CA CYS A 185 -11.21 -1.36 -0.84
C CYS A 185 -11.86 -2.74 -0.80
N ASP A 186 -11.13 -3.77 -1.17
CA ASP A 186 -11.60 -5.15 -1.11
C ASP A 186 -10.83 -5.91 -0.02
N SER A 187 -11.55 -6.56 0.88
CA SER A 187 -10.91 -7.23 2.01
C SER A 187 -11.54 -8.59 2.31
N ILE A 188 -10.69 -9.55 2.63
CA ILE A 188 -11.09 -10.87 3.13
C ILE A 188 -10.74 -10.96 4.61
N ILE A 189 -11.75 -11.34 5.42
CA ILE A 189 -11.60 -11.53 6.86
C ILE A 189 -11.76 -13.01 7.23
N MET A 190 -10.83 -13.53 8.04
CA MET A 190 -10.80 -14.92 8.47
C MET A 190 -10.54 -15.02 9.97
N GLY A 191 -11.08 -16.08 10.61
CA GLY A 191 -10.92 -16.29 12.06
C GLY A 191 -11.63 -15.23 12.90
N LYS A 192 -10.90 -14.61 13.81
CA LYS A 192 -11.34 -13.53 14.71
C LYS A 192 -10.73 -12.18 14.34
N ALA A 193 -10.12 -12.07 13.16
CA ALA A 193 -9.49 -10.85 12.70
C ALA A 193 -10.50 -9.69 12.61
N LYS A 194 -9.98 -8.45 12.59
CA LYS A 194 -10.78 -7.24 12.48
C LYS A 194 -10.23 -6.35 11.38
N ILE A 195 -11.12 -5.85 10.53
CA ILE A 195 -10.79 -4.87 9.49
C ILE A 195 -11.76 -3.70 9.64
N GLU A 196 -11.21 -2.49 9.68
CA GLU A 196 -11.97 -1.25 9.66
C GLU A 196 -11.55 -0.44 8.43
N SER A 197 -12.52 0.07 7.66
CA SER A 197 -12.28 1.03 6.59
C SER A 197 -13.04 2.31 6.93
N ILE A 198 -12.31 3.43 7.02
CA ILE A 198 -12.83 4.73 7.45
C ILE A 198 -12.56 5.75 6.34
N PRO A 199 -13.33 5.75 5.25
CA PRO A 199 -13.09 6.64 4.12
C PRO A 199 -13.56 8.06 4.40
N ALA A 200 -12.83 9.04 3.85
CA ALA A 200 -13.25 10.42 3.78
C ALA A 200 -13.16 10.96 2.36
N ILE A 201 -14.24 11.55 1.87
CA ILE A 201 -14.31 12.17 0.54
C ILE A 201 -14.73 13.63 0.71
N THR A 202 -13.94 14.54 0.15
CA THR A 202 -14.22 15.97 0.15
C THR A 202 -14.19 16.53 -1.27
N ALA A 203 -15.31 17.01 -1.77
CA ALA A 203 -15.41 17.69 -3.05
C ALA A 203 -15.57 19.20 -2.82
N ASN A 204 -14.52 19.96 -3.14
CA ASN A 204 -14.50 21.42 -3.04
C ASN A 204 -14.89 22.10 -4.37
N SER A 205 -15.01 21.34 -5.45
CA SER A 205 -15.49 21.79 -6.75
C SER A 205 -16.75 21.03 -7.16
N THR A 206 -17.69 21.69 -7.81
CA THR A 206 -18.90 21.07 -8.38
C THR A 206 -18.60 20.14 -9.54
N GLU A 207 -17.42 20.23 -10.13
CA GLU A 207 -16.96 19.41 -11.23
C GLU A 207 -16.09 18.22 -10.76
N ALA A 208 -15.83 18.11 -9.45
CA ALA A 208 -15.13 16.97 -8.86
C ALA A 208 -16.03 15.72 -8.86
N GLN A 209 -15.51 14.61 -9.36
CA GLN A 209 -16.17 13.30 -9.34
C GLN A 209 -15.36 12.36 -8.46
N LEU A 210 -15.88 12.05 -7.29
CA LEU A 210 -15.18 11.21 -6.30
C LEU A 210 -16.04 10.00 -5.95
N ILE A 211 -15.46 8.82 -6.04
CA ILE A 211 -16.15 7.53 -5.81
C ILE A 211 -15.37 6.74 -4.77
N HIS A 212 -16.09 6.13 -3.84
CA HIS A 212 -15.56 5.13 -2.93
C HIS A 212 -16.40 3.85 -2.98
N GLU A 213 -15.74 2.72 -3.14
CA GLU A 213 -16.32 1.38 -3.11
C GLU A 213 -15.60 0.54 -2.07
N ALA A 214 -16.33 -0.22 -1.25
CA ALA A 214 -15.74 -1.09 -0.25
C ALA A 214 -16.48 -2.42 -0.18
N ALA A 215 -15.73 -3.52 -0.13
CA ALA A 215 -16.25 -4.84 0.13
C ALA A 215 -15.39 -5.54 1.19
N ILE A 216 -15.97 -5.85 2.34
CA ILE A 216 -15.33 -6.63 3.41
C ILE A 216 -16.16 -7.89 3.61
N GLY A 217 -15.55 -9.06 3.42
CA GLY A 217 -16.29 -10.31 3.49
C GLY A 217 -15.41 -11.51 3.81
N LYS A 218 -16.07 -12.67 3.86
CA LYS A 218 -15.41 -13.98 3.97
C LYS A 218 -15.23 -14.57 2.59
N ILE A 219 -14.36 -15.56 2.47
CA ILE A 219 -14.29 -16.41 1.29
C ILE A 219 -15.66 -17.06 1.09
N ALA A 220 -16.19 -16.98 -0.12
CA ALA A 220 -17.47 -17.58 -0.43
C ALA A 220 -17.38 -19.11 -0.41
N GLY A 221 -18.31 -19.77 0.31
CA GLY A 221 -18.29 -21.22 0.50
C GLY A 221 -18.43 -22.01 -0.80
N ASP A 222 -19.11 -21.46 -1.80
CA ASP A 222 -19.24 -22.05 -3.14
C ASP A 222 -17.91 -22.03 -3.93
N GLN A 223 -17.07 -21.02 -3.73
CA GLN A 223 -15.72 -20.98 -4.31
C GLN A 223 -14.83 -22.05 -3.68
N LEU A 224 -14.86 -22.20 -2.35
CA LEU A 224 -14.14 -23.28 -1.65
C LEU A 224 -14.61 -24.65 -2.13
N LEU A 225 -15.91 -24.87 -2.13
CA LEU A 225 -16.49 -26.15 -2.56
C LEU A 225 -16.10 -26.49 -4.01
N LYS A 226 -16.11 -25.51 -4.90
CA LYS A 226 -15.71 -25.72 -6.29
C LYS A 226 -14.26 -26.18 -6.42
N LEU A 227 -13.34 -25.59 -5.67
CA LEU A 227 -11.93 -26.00 -5.68
C LEU A 227 -11.74 -27.36 -5.01
N GLN A 228 -12.47 -27.69 -3.96
CA GLN A 228 -12.47 -29.02 -3.34
C GLN A 228 -12.99 -30.09 -4.30
N THR A 229 -13.99 -29.81 -5.12
CA THR A 229 -14.44 -30.76 -6.16
C THR A 229 -13.40 -31.04 -7.24
N LEU A 230 -12.40 -30.16 -7.39
CA LEU A 230 -11.24 -30.36 -8.26
C LEU A 230 -10.09 -31.10 -7.57
N GLY A 231 -10.28 -31.56 -6.33
CA GLY A 231 -9.33 -32.38 -5.60
C GLY A 231 -8.42 -31.64 -4.64
N LEU A 232 -8.61 -30.33 -4.40
CA LEU A 232 -7.84 -29.61 -3.39
C LEU A 232 -8.42 -29.87 -1.99
N THR A 233 -7.56 -29.88 -0.98
CA THR A 233 -7.99 -29.79 0.42
C THR A 233 -8.59 -28.39 0.69
N GLU A 234 -9.26 -28.23 1.81
CA GLU A 234 -9.82 -26.94 2.20
C GLU A 234 -8.71 -25.88 2.33
N GLU A 235 -7.61 -26.21 3.00
CA GLU A 235 -6.44 -25.34 3.17
C GLU A 235 -5.79 -24.93 1.83
N GLU A 236 -5.63 -25.89 0.91
CA GLU A 236 -5.10 -25.60 -0.43
C GLU A 236 -6.04 -24.72 -1.25
N ALA A 237 -7.36 -24.90 -1.10
CA ALA A 237 -8.36 -24.09 -1.76
C ALA A 237 -8.35 -22.64 -1.23
N GLU A 238 -8.30 -22.46 0.10
CA GLU A 238 -8.14 -21.15 0.74
C GLU A 238 -6.87 -20.44 0.26
N ASP A 239 -5.72 -21.08 0.37
CA ASP A 239 -4.44 -20.53 -0.07
C ASP A 239 -4.48 -20.09 -1.55
N ARG A 240 -5.11 -20.90 -2.41
CA ARG A 240 -5.24 -20.57 -3.83
C ARG A 240 -6.12 -19.33 -4.07
N ILE A 241 -7.22 -19.21 -3.32
CA ILE A 241 -8.11 -18.04 -3.40
C ILE A 241 -7.39 -16.79 -2.90
N LEU A 242 -6.71 -16.86 -1.75
CA LEU A 242 -5.97 -15.73 -1.18
C LEU A 242 -4.84 -15.25 -2.09
N LYS A 243 -4.07 -16.18 -2.67
CA LYS A 243 -3.03 -15.83 -3.65
C LYS A 243 -3.60 -15.15 -4.88
N GLY A 244 -4.73 -15.64 -5.40
CA GLY A 244 -5.42 -15.02 -6.53
C GLY A 244 -6.01 -13.65 -6.19
N PHE A 245 -6.49 -13.46 -4.98
CA PHE A 245 -7.05 -12.20 -4.52
C PHE A 245 -5.97 -11.11 -4.33
N LEU A 246 -4.79 -11.51 -3.84
CA LEU A 246 -3.64 -10.62 -3.63
C LEU A 246 -2.70 -10.51 -4.87
N ALA A 247 -3.03 -11.13 -5.99
CA ALA A 247 -2.23 -11.09 -7.20
C ALA A 247 -2.25 -9.76 -7.97
#